data_9d0c517a043904888be6c3d438184b4e
#
_entry.id   9d0c517a043904888be6c3d438184b4e
#
_cell.length_a   1.000
_cell.length_b   1.000
_cell.length_c   1.000
_cell.angle_alpha   90.00
_cell.angle_beta   90.00
_cell.angle_gamma   90.00
#
_symmetry.space_group_name_H-M   'P 1'
#
loop_
_entity.id
_entity.type
_entity.pdbx_description
1 polymer ?
#
loop_
_entity_poly.entity_id
_entity_poly.type
_entity_poly.pdbx_seq_one_letter_code
_entity_poly.pdbx_strand_id
1 'polypeptide(L)'
;MTRRSTVLLTAIAAPALAWACFTTERAAELGTLHPDLNFESLAQHMHGEERIEYAWRGPSGCINGVSDIFPCSGVELAGWLDLPEIGGGSGSDSWGWKDEQTGRYYALMGRSNGVAFIEVSDPANPVYLGNLPRPPGVANNVWADIKTYRDHAYMVADNVSGHGVQVFDLTQLRAVQNPPVTFSMDAHYTQLSSAHNIFINAESGFGYAVGGNTCAGGLHMIDLNAPTNPGFAGCYSGDGYTHDVQCVIYRGPDSRYRGREICFASNEDTVTVIDVSNKQNPSLIARHGYNQRGYTHQGWLTPDQRYFVTDDELDEDQFNLAGTRTLVFDFTLLDQAPPAAESIANGLAIDHNQYVIGRYTFQANYRRGLRILRIDDPASAALSEVAFFDTFPTGDGLGFSGAWNVFPFFDNGTVLVSDINRGLFVLRVTEPDVLGALTDQMFNNGFETD
;
A
#
# COMPACT_ATOMS: atom_id res chain seq x y z
N MET A 1 -26.90 52.75 -36.46
CA MET A 1 -27.25 52.07 -35.18
C MET A 1 -26.95 50.58 -35.34
N THR A 2 -25.76 50.19 -35.02
CA THR A 2 -25.28 48.83 -35.15
C THR A 2 -25.29 48.14 -33.77
N ARG A 3 -26.14 47.17 -33.60
CA ARG A 3 -26.17 46.34 -32.39
C ARG A 3 -25.00 45.36 -32.42
N ARG A 4 -24.09 45.46 -31.45
CA ARG A 4 -23.12 44.42 -31.16
C ARG A 4 -23.75 43.35 -30.29
N SER A 5 -23.85 42.12 -30.82
CA SER A 5 -24.23 40.95 -30.04
C SER A 5 -22.98 40.42 -29.30
N THR A 6 -23.03 40.52 -28.00
CA THR A 6 -22.01 39.91 -27.14
C THR A 6 -22.37 38.43 -26.98
N VAL A 7 -21.57 37.55 -27.53
CA VAL A 7 -21.67 36.11 -27.29
C VAL A 7 -20.95 35.83 -25.95
N LEU A 8 -21.76 35.47 -24.94
CA LEU A 8 -21.21 34.92 -23.69
C LEU A 8 -20.75 33.46 -23.96
N LEU A 9 -19.47 33.24 -24.04
CA LEU A 9 -18.92 31.88 -23.92
C LEU A 9 -19.02 31.51 -22.45
N THR A 10 -19.99 30.69 -22.10
CA THR A 10 -19.96 29.91 -20.86
C THR A 10 -18.94 28.80 -21.04
N ALA A 11 -17.74 28.99 -20.44
CA ALA A 11 -16.81 27.91 -20.24
C ALA A 11 -17.46 26.92 -19.26
N ILE A 12 -17.88 25.77 -19.77
CA ILE A 12 -18.20 24.61 -18.93
C ILE A 12 -16.87 24.12 -18.41
N ALA A 13 -16.53 24.48 -17.18
CA ALA A 13 -15.44 23.85 -16.45
C ALA A 13 -15.88 22.38 -16.24
N ALA A 14 -15.22 21.46 -16.92
CA ALA A 14 -15.28 20.06 -16.56
C ALA A 14 -14.78 19.95 -15.10
N PRO A 15 -15.44 19.17 -14.24
CA PRO A 15 -14.92 18.94 -12.90
C PRO A 15 -13.57 18.25 -13.05
N ALA A 16 -12.51 18.92 -12.61
CA ALA A 16 -11.23 18.30 -12.41
C ALA A 16 -11.43 17.24 -11.32
N LEU A 17 -11.50 15.98 -11.74
CA LEU A 17 -11.56 14.83 -10.86
C LEU A 17 -10.26 14.85 -10.05
N ALA A 18 -10.39 15.06 -8.75
CA ALA A 18 -9.30 15.02 -7.80
C ALA A 18 -8.65 13.64 -7.81
N TRP A 19 -7.42 13.59 -8.25
CA TRP A 19 -6.55 12.42 -8.23
C TRP A 19 -5.61 12.61 -7.04
N ALA A 20 -6.07 12.24 -5.84
CA ALA A 20 -5.24 12.33 -4.67
C ALA A 20 -5.79 11.42 -3.57
N CYS A 21 -4.93 10.92 -2.71
CA CYS A 21 -5.30 10.48 -1.37
C CYS A 21 -6.03 11.62 -0.60
N PHE A 22 -5.98 12.83 -1.15
CA PHE A 22 -6.67 14.02 -0.69
C PHE A 22 -7.73 14.51 -1.70
N THR A 23 -8.97 14.59 -1.27
CA THR A 23 -9.95 15.45 -1.92
C THR A 23 -9.71 16.90 -1.48
N THR A 24 -10.13 17.89 -2.28
CA THR A 24 -10.12 19.29 -1.86
C THR A 24 -10.89 19.54 -0.56
N GLU A 25 -11.91 18.72 -0.28
CA GLU A 25 -12.68 18.75 0.98
C GLU A 25 -11.83 18.21 2.13
N ARG A 26 -11.09 17.12 1.92
CA ARG A 26 -10.19 16.55 2.92
C ARG A 26 -8.99 17.45 3.18
N ALA A 27 -8.41 18.06 2.15
CA ALA A 27 -7.36 19.07 2.29
C ALA A 27 -7.82 20.28 3.11
N ALA A 28 -9.08 20.73 2.90
CA ALA A 28 -9.66 21.81 3.70
C ALA A 28 -9.90 21.39 5.16
N GLU A 29 -10.32 20.17 5.41
CA GLU A 29 -10.50 19.61 6.76
C GLU A 29 -9.16 19.50 7.49
N LEU A 30 -8.14 18.95 6.84
CA LEU A 30 -6.78 18.84 7.38
C LEU A 30 -6.15 20.22 7.62
N GLY A 31 -6.39 21.19 6.74
CA GLY A 31 -5.98 22.59 6.94
C GLY A 31 -6.61 23.24 8.17
N THR A 32 -7.77 22.76 8.63
CA THR A 32 -8.35 23.23 9.92
C THR A 32 -7.75 22.53 11.13
N LEU A 33 -7.32 21.27 10.98
CA LEU A 33 -6.66 20.50 12.04
C LEU A 33 -5.17 20.87 12.15
N HIS A 34 -4.56 21.23 11.02
CA HIS A 34 -3.14 21.58 10.89
C HIS A 34 -2.96 22.88 10.11
N PRO A 35 -3.26 24.06 10.74
CA PRO A 35 -3.27 25.35 10.05
C PRO A 35 -1.89 25.79 9.50
N ASP A 36 -0.83 25.13 9.92
CA ASP A 36 0.55 25.40 9.48
C ASP A 36 0.92 24.63 8.18
N LEU A 37 0.03 23.75 7.69
CA LEU A 37 0.27 22.91 6.51
C LEU A 37 -0.51 23.43 5.30
N ASN A 38 0.15 23.48 4.14
CA ASN A 38 -0.48 23.93 2.90
C ASN A 38 -0.99 22.76 2.05
N PHE A 39 -2.10 22.16 2.47
CA PHE A 39 -2.74 21.04 1.77
C PHE A 39 -3.30 21.40 0.37
N GLU A 40 -3.56 22.70 0.07
CA GLU A 40 -4.02 23.08 -1.27
C GLU A 40 -2.89 22.95 -2.32
N SER A 41 -1.63 23.22 -1.93
CA SER A 41 -0.50 23.04 -2.85
C SER A 41 -0.29 21.56 -3.18
N LEU A 42 -0.56 20.67 -2.24
CA LEU A 42 -0.48 19.23 -2.42
C LEU A 42 -1.45 18.71 -3.46
N ALA A 43 -2.73 19.06 -3.37
CA ALA A 43 -3.75 18.64 -4.33
C ALA A 43 -3.40 19.04 -5.78
N GLN A 44 -2.58 20.10 -5.96
CA GLN A 44 -2.13 20.57 -7.27
C GLN A 44 -0.97 19.75 -7.84
N HIS A 45 -0.12 19.14 -6.99
CA HIS A 45 1.03 18.33 -7.41
C HIS A 45 0.68 16.90 -7.81
N MET A 46 -0.53 16.41 -7.47
CA MET A 46 -0.96 15.04 -7.72
C MET A 46 -1.50 14.82 -9.15
N HIS A 47 -1.34 15.75 -10.08
CA HIS A 47 -1.79 15.60 -11.45
C HIS A 47 -0.73 14.98 -12.34
N GLY A 48 -1.12 13.81 -12.83
CA GLY A 48 -0.49 12.92 -13.79
C GLY A 48 0.67 13.45 -14.61
N GLU A 49 1.82 12.83 -14.43
CA GLU A 49 2.99 13.06 -15.24
C GLU A 49 3.17 12.00 -16.34
N GLU A 50 4.01 12.35 -17.28
CA GLU A 50 4.24 11.69 -18.55
C GLU A 50 4.42 10.17 -18.44
N ARG A 51 3.60 9.45 -19.17
CA ARG A 51 3.80 8.04 -19.47
C ARG A 51 4.91 7.92 -20.49
N ILE A 52 5.99 7.22 -20.16
CA ILE A 52 6.98 6.80 -21.15
C ILE A 52 6.41 5.60 -21.90
N GLU A 53 6.17 5.73 -23.20
CA GLU A 53 5.90 4.57 -24.05
C GLU A 53 7.19 3.76 -24.21
N TYR A 54 7.22 2.59 -23.62
CA TYR A 54 8.34 1.68 -23.70
C TYR A 54 7.84 0.24 -23.89
N ALA A 55 8.40 -0.46 -24.84
CA ALA A 55 8.11 -1.88 -25.07
C ALA A 55 9.15 -2.73 -24.34
N TRP A 56 8.71 -3.50 -23.36
CA TRP A 56 9.55 -4.46 -22.66
C TRP A 56 10.17 -5.49 -23.62
N ARG A 57 11.44 -5.80 -23.41
CA ARG A 57 12.23 -6.66 -24.31
C ARG A 57 12.56 -8.02 -23.71
N GLY A 58 12.06 -8.33 -22.54
CA GLY A 58 12.33 -9.56 -21.78
C GLY A 58 13.17 -9.31 -20.54
N PRO A 59 13.43 -10.38 -19.74
CA PRO A 59 14.20 -10.28 -18.51
C PRO A 59 15.57 -9.60 -18.72
N SER A 60 15.95 -8.74 -17.78
CA SER A 60 17.20 -7.99 -17.85
C SER A 60 17.88 -7.96 -16.50
N GLY A 61 19.13 -8.45 -16.42
CA GLY A 61 19.96 -8.33 -15.24
C GLY A 61 20.37 -6.87 -14.97
N CYS A 62 20.66 -6.56 -13.72
CA CYS A 62 21.21 -5.25 -13.34
C CYS A 62 22.70 -5.19 -13.70
N ILE A 63 23.04 -4.64 -14.85
CA ILE A 63 24.40 -4.56 -15.38
C ILE A 63 24.85 -3.11 -15.43
N ASN A 64 25.97 -2.80 -14.76
CA ASN A 64 26.48 -1.44 -14.65
C ASN A 64 25.47 -0.42 -14.09
N GLY A 65 24.61 -0.85 -13.17
CA GLY A 65 23.62 0.00 -12.53
C GLY A 65 22.32 0.20 -13.31
N VAL A 66 22.09 -0.58 -14.37
CA VAL A 66 20.88 -0.48 -15.20
C VAL A 66 20.35 -1.87 -15.55
N SER A 67 19.05 -2.07 -15.42
CA SER A 67 18.30 -3.22 -15.89
C SER A 67 17.32 -2.75 -16.95
N ASP A 68 17.59 -3.06 -18.21
CA ASP A 68 16.97 -2.48 -19.39
C ASP A 68 17.14 -0.95 -19.45
N ILE A 69 16.12 -0.15 -19.12
CA ILE A 69 16.19 1.32 -19.01
C ILE A 69 16.15 1.79 -17.54
N PHE A 70 15.93 0.89 -16.60
CA PHE A 70 15.65 1.19 -15.20
C PHE A 70 16.93 1.19 -14.37
N PRO A 71 17.26 2.27 -13.64
CA PRO A 71 18.35 2.27 -12.68
C PRO A 71 18.14 1.21 -11.59
N CYS A 72 19.20 0.50 -11.22
CA CYS A 72 19.10 -0.61 -10.27
C CYS A 72 20.41 -0.89 -9.53
N SER A 73 20.30 -1.57 -8.40
CA SER A 73 21.40 -2.20 -7.68
C SER A 73 20.85 -3.35 -6.84
N GLY A 74 21.43 -4.56 -6.93
CA GLY A 74 21.00 -5.72 -6.15
C GLY A 74 19.57 -6.22 -6.43
N VAL A 75 18.92 -5.67 -7.46
CA VAL A 75 17.59 -6.07 -7.96
C VAL A 75 17.61 -6.02 -9.48
N GLU A 76 16.96 -6.99 -10.12
CA GLU A 76 16.85 -7.08 -11.58
C GLU A 76 15.40 -7.19 -12.04
N LEU A 77 15.13 -6.80 -13.29
CA LEU A 77 13.83 -6.94 -13.94
C LEU A 77 13.66 -8.37 -14.45
N ALA A 78 12.84 -9.14 -13.77
CA ALA A 78 12.48 -10.48 -14.23
C ALA A 78 11.32 -10.45 -15.21
N GLY A 79 10.29 -9.65 -14.94
CA GLY A 79 9.11 -9.50 -15.78
C GLY A 79 8.45 -8.13 -15.60
N TRP A 80 7.68 -7.72 -16.61
CA TRP A 80 6.88 -6.50 -16.57
C TRP A 80 5.65 -6.64 -17.47
N LEU A 81 4.50 -6.23 -16.94
CA LEU A 81 3.25 -6.10 -17.68
C LEU A 81 2.76 -4.66 -17.58
N ASP A 82 2.75 -3.96 -18.69
CA ASP A 82 2.22 -2.58 -18.76
C ASP A 82 0.70 -2.56 -18.58
N LEU A 83 0.17 -1.42 -18.12
CA LEU A 83 -1.27 -1.25 -17.85
C LEU A 83 -2.19 -1.68 -19.01
N PRO A 84 -1.94 -1.32 -20.28
CA PRO A 84 -2.75 -1.83 -21.39
C PRO A 84 -2.77 -3.34 -21.51
N GLU A 85 -1.66 -4.03 -21.20
CA GLU A 85 -1.55 -5.49 -21.30
C GLU A 85 -2.39 -6.20 -20.24
N ILE A 86 -2.65 -5.54 -19.11
CA ILE A 86 -3.43 -6.08 -18.00
C ILE A 86 -4.83 -5.47 -17.89
N GLY A 87 -5.34 -4.83 -18.96
CA GLY A 87 -6.71 -4.32 -19.06
C GLY A 87 -6.89 -2.83 -18.76
N GLY A 88 -5.80 -2.05 -18.77
CA GLY A 88 -5.82 -0.59 -18.71
C GLY A 88 -6.15 -0.02 -17.32
N GLY A 89 -6.46 1.27 -17.30
CA GLY A 89 -6.66 2.04 -16.07
C GLY A 89 -5.35 2.66 -15.54
N SER A 90 -5.38 3.16 -14.31
CA SER A 90 -4.19 3.56 -13.54
C SER A 90 -3.91 2.52 -12.48
N GLY A 91 -2.64 2.24 -12.21
CA GLY A 91 -2.24 1.30 -11.16
C GLY A 91 -2.50 1.84 -9.75
N SER A 92 -2.68 0.95 -8.79
CA SER A 92 -2.73 1.24 -7.36
C SER A 92 -2.07 0.11 -6.57
N ASP A 93 -2.64 -0.30 -5.45
CA ASP A 93 -2.09 -1.35 -4.61
C ASP A 93 -1.88 -2.69 -5.34
N SER A 94 -1.02 -3.51 -4.80
CA SER A 94 -0.81 -4.88 -5.26
C SER A 94 -0.55 -5.81 -4.08
N TRP A 95 -1.01 -7.04 -4.23
CA TRP A 95 -0.73 -8.09 -3.27
C TRP A 95 -0.33 -9.39 -3.97
N GLY A 96 0.24 -10.32 -3.22
CA GLY A 96 0.62 -11.64 -3.71
C GLY A 96 -0.24 -12.74 -3.11
N TRP A 97 -0.38 -13.84 -3.83
CA TRP A 97 -0.92 -15.08 -3.32
C TRP A 97 -0.07 -16.26 -3.81
N LYS A 98 0.38 -17.08 -2.89
CA LYS A 98 0.99 -18.37 -3.18
C LYS A 98 -0.08 -19.45 -3.02
N ASP A 99 -0.32 -20.20 -4.06
CA ASP A 99 -1.20 -21.35 -4.00
C ASP A 99 -0.44 -22.55 -3.44
N GLU A 100 -0.64 -22.85 -2.17
CA GLU A 100 0.05 -23.96 -1.50
C GLU A 100 -0.30 -25.34 -2.09
N GLN A 101 -1.47 -25.46 -2.75
CA GLN A 101 -1.84 -26.73 -3.39
C GLN A 101 -1.05 -26.99 -4.67
N THR A 102 -0.77 -25.96 -5.46
CA THR A 102 -0.10 -26.10 -6.77
C THR A 102 1.34 -25.61 -6.76
N GLY A 103 1.77 -24.87 -5.73
CA GLY A 103 3.06 -24.21 -5.64
C GLY A 103 3.21 -23.03 -6.60
N ARG A 104 2.09 -22.51 -7.16
CA ARG A 104 2.11 -21.37 -8.07
C ARG A 104 1.99 -20.04 -7.32
N TYR A 105 2.57 -19.01 -7.93
CA TYR A 105 2.56 -17.65 -7.40
C TYR A 105 1.72 -16.74 -8.29
N TYR A 106 0.93 -15.89 -7.66
CA TYR A 106 0.03 -14.96 -8.35
C TYR A 106 0.18 -13.55 -7.79
N ALA A 107 0.21 -12.59 -8.67
CA ALA A 107 0.09 -11.17 -8.35
C ALA A 107 -1.35 -10.72 -8.55
N LEU A 108 -1.84 -9.93 -7.61
CA LEU A 108 -3.11 -9.23 -7.65
C LEU A 108 -2.79 -7.76 -7.75
N MET A 109 -3.16 -7.11 -8.85
CA MET A 109 -2.88 -5.68 -9.04
C MET A 109 -4.18 -4.88 -9.13
N GLY A 110 -4.36 -3.99 -8.17
CA GLY A 110 -5.42 -2.99 -8.17
C GLY A 110 -5.23 -1.99 -9.31
N ARG A 111 -6.34 -1.65 -9.93
CA ARG A 111 -6.39 -0.63 -10.99
C ARG A 111 -7.64 0.20 -10.82
N SER A 112 -7.65 1.38 -11.41
CA SER A 112 -8.81 2.27 -11.32
C SER A 112 -10.13 1.64 -11.79
N ASN A 113 -10.07 0.58 -12.62
CA ASN A 113 -11.23 -0.11 -13.20
C ASN A 113 -11.47 -1.55 -12.68
N GLY A 114 -10.72 -2.00 -11.68
CA GLY A 114 -10.84 -3.35 -11.10
C GLY A 114 -9.52 -3.94 -10.67
N VAL A 115 -9.44 -5.26 -10.55
CA VAL A 115 -8.22 -5.99 -10.15
C VAL A 115 -7.77 -6.93 -11.26
N ALA A 116 -6.51 -6.87 -11.64
CA ALA A 116 -5.86 -7.84 -12.52
C ALA A 116 -5.29 -8.99 -11.71
N PHE A 117 -5.48 -10.22 -12.19
CA PHE A 117 -4.83 -11.43 -11.68
C PHE A 117 -3.76 -11.88 -12.67
N ILE A 118 -2.55 -12.04 -12.19
CA ILE A 118 -1.38 -12.38 -13.00
C ILE A 118 -0.67 -13.59 -12.38
N GLU A 119 -0.46 -14.66 -13.13
CA GLU A 119 0.42 -15.75 -12.70
C GLU A 119 1.88 -15.31 -12.90
N VAL A 120 2.67 -15.40 -11.83
CA VAL A 120 4.08 -15.00 -11.78
C VAL A 120 4.99 -16.14 -11.32
N SER A 121 4.52 -17.39 -11.45
CA SER A 121 5.29 -18.59 -11.10
C SER A 121 6.58 -18.71 -11.91
N ASP A 122 6.56 -18.29 -13.19
CA ASP A 122 7.74 -17.97 -13.97
C ASP A 122 7.86 -16.44 -14.06
N PRO A 123 8.69 -15.80 -13.23
CA PRO A 123 8.81 -14.35 -13.22
C PRO A 123 9.24 -13.74 -14.57
N ALA A 124 9.89 -14.55 -15.43
CA ALA A 124 10.34 -14.12 -16.76
C ALA A 124 9.21 -14.13 -17.80
N ASN A 125 8.12 -14.82 -17.52
CA ASN A 125 6.98 -14.95 -18.41
C ASN A 125 5.67 -14.79 -17.62
N PRO A 126 5.40 -13.61 -17.02
CA PRO A 126 4.17 -13.39 -16.29
C PRO A 126 2.95 -13.47 -17.21
N VAL A 127 1.87 -14.09 -16.74
CA VAL A 127 0.67 -14.34 -17.54
C VAL A 127 -0.52 -13.60 -16.95
N TYR A 128 -1.07 -12.65 -17.68
CA TYR A 128 -2.32 -12.00 -17.30
C TYR A 128 -3.49 -12.96 -17.45
N LEU A 129 -4.06 -13.42 -16.33
CA LEU A 129 -5.14 -14.40 -16.29
C LEU A 129 -6.52 -13.77 -16.51
N GLY A 130 -6.71 -12.54 -16.07
CA GLY A 130 -7.98 -11.85 -16.24
C GLY A 130 -8.25 -10.78 -15.20
N ASN A 131 -9.47 -10.26 -15.25
CA ASN A 131 -9.90 -9.10 -14.50
C ASN A 131 -11.14 -9.39 -13.66
N LEU A 132 -11.12 -8.94 -12.40
CA LEU A 132 -12.32 -8.74 -11.59
C LEU A 132 -12.70 -7.26 -11.67
N PRO A 133 -13.81 -6.92 -12.35
CA PRO A 133 -14.28 -5.54 -12.43
C PRO A 133 -14.78 -5.06 -11.07
N ARG A 134 -14.89 -3.75 -10.91
CA ARG A 134 -15.56 -3.15 -9.75
C ARG A 134 -17.02 -3.62 -9.65
N PRO A 135 -17.66 -3.54 -8.48
CA PRO A 135 -19.08 -3.86 -8.34
C PRO A 135 -19.94 -3.04 -9.31
N PRO A 136 -21.05 -3.59 -9.82
CA PRO A 136 -21.90 -2.89 -10.78
C PRO A 136 -22.35 -1.51 -10.29
N GLY A 137 -22.15 -0.47 -11.11
CA GLY A 137 -22.53 0.90 -10.80
C GLY A 137 -21.51 1.70 -9.99
N VAL A 138 -20.40 1.08 -9.57
CA VAL A 138 -19.32 1.78 -8.89
C VAL A 138 -18.40 2.46 -9.91
N ALA A 139 -18.08 3.73 -9.66
CA ALA A 139 -17.20 4.52 -10.53
C ALA A 139 -15.74 4.00 -10.47
N ASN A 140 -15.00 4.29 -11.55
CA ASN A 140 -13.56 4.07 -11.56
C ASN A 140 -12.88 5.03 -10.57
N ASN A 141 -11.90 4.50 -9.84
CA ASN A 141 -11.09 5.28 -8.92
C ASN A 141 -9.72 4.60 -8.73
N VAL A 142 -8.66 5.38 -8.58
CA VAL A 142 -7.30 4.85 -8.40
C VAL A 142 -7.11 4.21 -7.03
N TRP A 143 -7.72 4.76 -5.98
CA TRP A 143 -7.53 4.27 -4.61
C TRP A 143 -8.26 2.94 -4.41
N ALA A 144 -7.49 1.89 -4.37
CA ALA A 144 -7.95 0.55 -4.09
C ALA A 144 -6.86 -0.19 -3.32
N ASP A 145 -7.26 -1.02 -2.38
CA ASP A 145 -6.36 -1.86 -1.61
C ASP A 145 -6.81 -3.32 -1.64
N ILE A 146 -5.84 -4.24 -1.55
CA ILE A 146 -6.04 -5.68 -1.72
C ILE A 146 -5.24 -6.44 -0.68
N LYS A 147 -5.89 -7.38 0.01
CA LYS A 147 -5.19 -8.36 0.86
C LYS A 147 -5.76 -9.75 0.62
N THR A 148 -4.98 -10.77 0.97
CA THR A 148 -5.40 -12.17 0.81
C THR A 148 -5.52 -12.88 2.17
N TYR A 149 -6.46 -13.82 2.27
CA TYR A 149 -6.63 -14.68 3.43
C TYR A 149 -7.41 -15.95 3.06
N ARG A 150 -6.89 -17.12 3.46
CA ARG A 150 -7.53 -18.44 3.20
C ARG A 150 -7.98 -18.60 1.75
N ASP A 151 -7.05 -18.49 0.82
CA ASP A 151 -7.31 -18.61 -0.62
C ASP A 151 -8.35 -17.60 -1.18
N HIS A 152 -8.63 -16.50 -0.48
CA HIS A 152 -9.53 -15.46 -0.96
C HIS A 152 -8.83 -14.11 -0.98
N ALA A 153 -9.17 -13.30 -1.97
CA ALA A 153 -8.80 -11.90 -2.05
C ALA A 153 -9.94 -11.02 -1.52
N TYR A 154 -9.58 -9.98 -0.78
CA TYR A 154 -10.47 -8.96 -0.23
C TYR A 154 -10.03 -7.62 -0.75
N MET A 155 -10.95 -6.91 -1.41
CA MET A 155 -10.65 -5.67 -2.12
C MET A 155 -11.59 -4.56 -1.66
N VAL A 156 -11.01 -3.41 -1.36
CA VAL A 156 -11.73 -2.17 -1.03
C VAL A 156 -11.38 -1.08 -2.03
N ALA A 157 -12.17 -0.01 -2.05
CA ALA A 157 -11.82 1.21 -2.75
C ALA A 157 -12.36 2.43 -2.02
N ASP A 158 -11.60 3.51 -2.08
CA ASP A 158 -11.95 4.77 -1.45
C ASP A 158 -12.58 5.77 -2.44
N ASN A 159 -13.19 6.83 -1.89
CA ASN A 159 -13.83 7.92 -2.63
C ASN A 159 -14.87 7.46 -3.68
N VAL A 160 -15.45 6.28 -3.50
CA VAL A 160 -16.52 5.73 -4.33
C VAL A 160 -17.62 5.16 -3.44
N SER A 161 -18.87 5.37 -3.85
CA SER A 161 -20.00 4.80 -3.12
C SER A 161 -20.34 3.40 -3.63
N GLY A 162 -20.63 2.49 -2.70
CA GLY A 162 -21.17 1.16 -3.02
C GLY A 162 -20.10 0.12 -3.38
N HIS A 163 -18.81 0.41 -3.18
CA HIS A 163 -17.78 -0.59 -3.42
C HIS A 163 -17.82 -1.70 -2.35
N GLY A 164 -17.94 -1.33 -1.08
CA GLY A 164 -17.87 -2.32 0.00
C GLY A 164 -16.55 -3.10 0.02
N VAL A 165 -16.62 -4.37 0.43
CA VAL A 165 -15.50 -5.31 0.25
C VAL A 165 -15.90 -6.37 -0.77
N GLN A 166 -15.21 -6.41 -1.90
CA GLN A 166 -15.35 -7.52 -2.85
C GLN A 166 -14.53 -8.69 -2.33
N VAL A 167 -15.10 -9.90 -2.40
CA VAL A 167 -14.40 -11.15 -2.06
C VAL A 167 -14.32 -12.03 -3.30
N PHE A 168 -13.14 -12.58 -3.57
CA PHE A 168 -12.89 -13.46 -4.70
C PHE A 168 -12.13 -14.70 -4.27
N ASP A 169 -12.65 -15.88 -4.63
CA ASP A 169 -11.99 -17.18 -4.42
C ASP A 169 -10.84 -17.36 -5.42
N LEU A 170 -9.61 -17.23 -4.95
CA LEU A 170 -8.38 -17.31 -5.74
C LEU A 170 -8.15 -18.69 -6.35
N THR A 171 -8.78 -19.76 -5.80
CA THR A 171 -8.65 -21.10 -6.35
C THR A 171 -9.22 -21.20 -7.77
N GLN A 172 -10.09 -20.28 -8.18
CA GLN A 172 -10.60 -20.18 -9.54
C GLN A 172 -9.49 -19.92 -10.57
N LEU A 173 -8.38 -19.29 -10.15
CA LEU A 173 -7.23 -18.99 -11.02
C LEU A 173 -6.55 -20.27 -11.51
N ARG A 174 -6.66 -21.39 -10.77
CA ARG A 174 -6.09 -22.70 -11.14
C ARG A 174 -6.64 -23.24 -12.46
N ALA A 175 -7.90 -22.93 -12.77
CA ALA A 175 -8.66 -23.50 -13.86
C ALA A 175 -8.72 -22.61 -15.11
N VAL A 176 -8.08 -21.45 -15.11
CA VAL A 176 -8.13 -20.51 -16.24
C VAL A 176 -7.50 -21.13 -17.48
N GLN A 177 -8.30 -21.23 -18.53
CA GLN A 177 -7.89 -21.64 -19.86
C GLN A 177 -8.19 -20.51 -20.85
N ASN A 178 -7.28 -20.27 -21.81
CA ASN A 178 -7.42 -19.19 -22.77
C ASN A 178 -7.58 -17.81 -22.14
N PRO A 179 -6.64 -17.36 -21.28
CA PRO A 179 -6.66 -16.02 -20.68
C PRO A 179 -6.55 -14.93 -21.76
N PRO A 180 -7.00 -13.69 -21.48
CA PRO A 180 -7.62 -13.28 -20.21
C PRO A 180 -9.12 -13.57 -20.12
N VAL A 181 -9.62 -13.75 -18.89
CA VAL A 181 -11.05 -13.92 -18.61
C VAL A 181 -11.58 -12.79 -17.73
N THR A 182 -12.90 -12.58 -17.74
CA THR A 182 -13.56 -11.66 -16.79
C THR A 182 -14.18 -12.49 -15.67
N PHE A 183 -13.76 -12.22 -14.44
CA PHE A 183 -14.26 -12.89 -13.24
C PHE A 183 -15.46 -12.16 -12.65
N SER A 184 -16.15 -12.84 -11.74
CA SER A 184 -17.19 -12.27 -10.87
C SER A 184 -16.77 -12.48 -9.41
N MET A 185 -17.11 -11.54 -8.54
CA MET A 185 -16.91 -11.70 -7.10
C MET A 185 -17.76 -12.84 -6.54
N ASP A 186 -17.23 -13.54 -5.54
CA ASP A 186 -17.93 -14.64 -4.85
C ASP A 186 -18.80 -14.14 -3.70
N ALA A 187 -18.39 -13.02 -3.07
CA ALA A 187 -19.20 -12.33 -2.07
C ALA A 187 -18.99 -10.82 -2.14
N HIS A 188 -19.97 -10.09 -1.63
CA HIS A 188 -19.95 -8.65 -1.53
C HIS A 188 -20.40 -8.21 -0.14
N TYR A 189 -19.45 -7.76 0.69
CA TYR A 189 -19.75 -7.22 2.01
C TYR A 189 -20.07 -5.74 1.89
N THR A 190 -21.30 -5.37 2.28
CA THR A 190 -21.87 -4.02 2.04
C THR A 190 -22.20 -3.24 3.31
N GLN A 191 -21.69 -3.66 4.48
CA GLN A 191 -21.89 -2.91 5.74
C GLN A 191 -20.96 -1.69 5.86
N LEU A 192 -20.10 -1.49 4.89
CA LEU A 192 -19.41 -0.23 4.58
C LEU A 192 -19.59 0.06 3.08
N SER A 193 -19.43 1.30 2.66
CA SER A 193 -19.61 1.71 1.26
C SER A 193 -18.26 1.99 0.57
N SER A 194 -17.30 2.52 1.30
CA SER A 194 -15.93 2.73 0.85
C SER A 194 -14.95 2.54 2.00
N ALA A 195 -13.72 2.17 1.68
CA ALA A 195 -12.59 2.18 2.60
C ALA A 195 -11.31 2.45 1.81
N HIS A 196 -10.35 3.12 2.45
CA HIS A 196 -9.06 3.45 1.84
C HIS A 196 -8.16 2.22 1.80
N ASN A 197 -7.93 1.60 2.96
CA ASN A 197 -7.14 0.39 3.09
C ASN A 197 -7.90 -0.73 3.81
N ILE A 198 -7.42 -1.96 3.64
CA ILE A 198 -7.84 -3.13 4.38
C ILE A 198 -6.62 -3.93 4.85
N PHE A 199 -6.47 -4.11 6.14
CA PHE A 199 -5.49 -5.03 6.71
C PHE A 199 -6.17 -6.32 7.16
N ILE A 200 -5.49 -7.47 7.07
CA ILE A 200 -6.00 -8.74 7.56
C ILE A 200 -4.98 -9.35 8.53
N ASN A 201 -5.39 -9.58 9.77
CA ASN A 201 -4.61 -10.38 10.68
C ASN A 201 -4.96 -11.86 10.45
N ALA A 202 -4.10 -12.56 9.71
CA ALA A 202 -4.30 -13.94 9.33
C ALA A 202 -4.37 -14.88 10.54
N GLU A 203 -3.67 -14.57 11.64
CA GLU A 203 -3.68 -15.37 12.84
C GLU A 203 -5.03 -15.35 13.57
N SER A 204 -5.72 -14.21 13.59
CA SER A 204 -7.02 -14.06 14.22
C SER A 204 -8.21 -14.28 13.27
N GLY A 205 -7.98 -14.12 11.97
CA GLY A 205 -9.02 -14.18 10.93
C GLY A 205 -9.92 -12.95 10.88
N PHE A 206 -9.43 -11.79 11.36
CA PHE A 206 -10.16 -10.53 11.28
C PHE A 206 -9.53 -9.58 10.26
N GLY A 207 -10.40 -8.93 9.48
CA GLY A 207 -10.06 -7.82 8.60
C GLY A 207 -10.37 -6.47 9.27
N TYR A 208 -9.59 -5.46 8.91
CA TYR A 208 -9.70 -4.09 9.41
C TYR A 208 -9.75 -3.16 8.20
N ALA A 209 -10.96 -2.75 7.82
CA ALA A 209 -11.14 -1.73 6.78
C ALA A 209 -11.06 -0.35 7.44
N VAL A 210 -10.22 0.52 6.89
CA VAL A 210 -9.89 1.83 7.46
C VAL A 210 -10.02 2.94 6.44
N GLY A 211 -10.03 4.20 6.87
CA GLY A 211 -10.20 5.35 5.99
C GLY A 211 -11.55 5.34 5.26
N GLY A 212 -12.60 4.81 5.90
CA GLY A 212 -13.87 4.57 5.25
C GLY A 212 -15.01 5.46 5.73
N ASN A 213 -16.18 5.24 5.15
CA ASN A 213 -17.39 5.97 5.49
C ASN A 213 -18.09 5.49 6.77
N THR A 214 -17.50 4.55 7.49
CA THR A 214 -17.98 4.02 8.76
C THR A 214 -16.96 4.22 9.87
N CYS A 215 -17.33 4.03 11.13
CA CYS A 215 -16.41 4.13 12.27
C CYS A 215 -15.68 5.48 12.36
N ALA A 216 -16.26 6.57 11.84
CA ALA A 216 -15.64 7.89 11.72
C ALA A 216 -14.28 7.87 10.95
N GLY A 217 -14.12 6.96 9.99
CA GLY A 217 -12.86 6.74 9.29
C GLY A 217 -11.87 5.80 9.99
N GLY A 218 -12.12 5.43 11.23
CA GLY A 218 -11.30 4.50 12.01
C GLY A 218 -11.51 3.03 11.61
N LEU A 219 -11.29 2.10 12.54
CA LEU A 219 -11.26 0.67 12.23
C LEU A 219 -12.68 0.08 12.13
N HIS A 220 -13.08 -0.33 10.94
CA HIS A 220 -14.24 -1.18 10.71
C HIS A 220 -13.79 -2.63 10.69
N MET A 221 -14.09 -3.37 11.75
CA MET A 221 -13.59 -4.73 11.98
C MET A 221 -14.55 -5.75 11.39
N ILE A 222 -14.00 -6.72 10.65
CA ILE A 222 -14.75 -7.72 9.88
C ILE A 222 -14.27 -9.11 10.28
N ASP A 223 -15.19 -10.00 10.63
CA ASP A 223 -14.88 -11.43 10.82
C ASP A 223 -14.82 -12.12 9.46
N LEU A 224 -13.65 -12.65 9.11
CA LEU A 224 -13.36 -13.34 7.86
C LEU A 224 -13.24 -14.86 8.03
N ASN A 225 -13.58 -15.42 9.21
CA ASN A 225 -13.49 -16.86 9.45
C ASN A 225 -14.43 -17.69 8.55
N ALA A 226 -15.45 -17.06 7.97
CA ALA A 226 -16.23 -17.58 6.85
C ALA A 226 -15.96 -16.71 5.62
N PRO A 227 -14.95 -17.00 4.78
CA PRO A 227 -14.44 -16.11 3.75
C PRO A 227 -15.49 -15.52 2.82
N THR A 228 -16.44 -16.31 2.35
CA THR A 228 -17.52 -15.86 1.46
C THR A 228 -18.76 -15.33 2.20
N ASN A 229 -18.71 -15.24 3.53
CA ASN A 229 -19.78 -14.67 4.35
C ASN A 229 -19.19 -13.79 5.47
N PRO A 230 -18.46 -12.72 5.13
CA PRO A 230 -17.87 -11.81 6.11
C PRO A 230 -18.92 -11.18 7.03
N GLY A 231 -18.58 -11.05 8.33
CA GLY A 231 -19.49 -10.50 9.32
C GLY A 231 -18.92 -9.24 9.99
N PHE A 232 -19.78 -8.26 10.31
CA PHE A 232 -19.36 -7.13 11.13
C PHE A 232 -18.97 -7.58 12.54
N ALA A 233 -17.73 -7.26 12.96
CA ALA A 233 -17.21 -7.66 14.25
C ALA A 233 -17.15 -6.52 15.27
N GLY A 234 -16.96 -5.27 14.82
CA GLY A 234 -16.87 -4.13 15.70
C GLY A 234 -16.32 -2.88 15.03
N CYS A 235 -16.17 -1.83 15.82
CA CYS A 235 -15.83 -0.50 15.35
C CYS A 235 -14.94 0.23 16.37
N TYR A 236 -13.85 0.85 15.89
CA TYR A 236 -13.12 1.84 16.68
C TYR A 236 -13.19 3.18 15.94
N SER A 237 -13.68 4.21 16.65
CA SER A 237 -13.88 5.56 16.11
C SER A 237 -13.28 6.65 17.03
N GLY A 238 -12.36 6.24 17.92
CA GLY A 238 -11.88 7.13 18.97
C GLY A 238 -10.77 8.10 18.54
N ASP A 239 -10.33 8.04 17.28
CA ASP A 239 -9.22 8.86 16.78
C ASP A 239 -9.39 9.31 15.32
N GLY A 240 -10.61 9.46 14.85
CA GLY A 240 -10.89 9.94 13.50
C GLY A 240 -10.45 9.00 12.41
N TYR A 241 -9.91 9.57 11.33
CA TYR A 241 -9.51 8.86 10.13
C TYR A 241 -8.21 8.08 10.36
N THR A 242 -8.23 6.81 10.04
CA THR A 242 -7.07 5.93 9.97
C THR A 242 -6.74 5.68 8.50
N HIS A 243 -5.56 6.04 8.07
CA HIS A 243 -5.14 5.84 6.68
C HIS A 243 -4.77 4.37 6.43
N ASP A 244 -3.88 3.83 7.24
CA ASP A 244 -3.48 2.42 7.19
C ASP A 244 -3.31 1.85 8.60
N VAL A 245 -3.26 0.52 8.73
CA VAL A 245 -3.14 -0.15 10.02
C VAL A 245 -2.46 -1.51 9.90
N GLN A 246 -1.56 -1.82 10.83
CA GLN A 246 -1.11 -3.19 11.05
C GLN A 246 -1.65 -3.70 12.39
N CYS A 247 -2.35 -4.85 12.38
CA CYS A 247 -2.89 -5.50 13.58
C CYS A 247 -2.25 -6.87 13.79
N VAL A 248 -1.73 -7.12 14.98
CA VAL A 248 -0.99 -8.36 15.29
C VAL A 248 -1.44 -8.96 16.60
N ILE A 249 -1.30 -10.28 16.76
CA ILE A 249 -1.25 -10.87 18.10
C ILE A 249 0.08 -10.48 18.72
N TYR A 250 0.03 -9.56 19.66
CA TYR A 250 1.22 -8.91 20.18
C TYR A 250 2.10 -9.86 21.00
N ARG A 251 3.36 -9.93 20.62
CA ARG A 251 4.42 -10.75 21.26
C ARG A 251 5.62 -9.90 21.68
N GLY A 252 5.54 -8.60 21.46
CA GLY A 252 6.61 -7.64 21.71
C GLY A 252 7.01 -7.49 23.18
N PRO A 253 7.88 -6.50 23.49
CA PRO A 253 8.49 -6.37 24.81
C PRO A 253 7.52 -5.98 25.93
N ASP A 254 6.42 -5.27 25.66
CA ASP A 254 5.47 -4.84 26.66
C ASP A 254 4.62 -6.02 27.16
N SER A 255 5.03 -6.62 28.26
CA SER A 255 4.41 -7.82 28.82
C SER A 255 2.92 -7.64 29.23
N ARG A 256 2.45 -6.39 29.39
CA ARG A 256 1.05 -6.08 29.73
C ARG A 256 0.06 -6.46 28.64
N TYR A 257 0.55 -6.50 27.39
CA TYR A 257 -0.28 -6.69 26.19
C TYR A 257 0.02 -7.98 25.44
N ARG A 258 0.99 -8.80 25.87
CA ARG A 258 1.31 -10.07 25.19
C ARG A 258 0.09 -10.98 25.07
N GLY A 259 -0.11 -11.53 23.88
CA GLY A 259 -1.25 -12.39 23.53
C GLY A 259 -2.54 -11.64 23.24
N ARG A 260 -2.56 -10.31 23.35
CA ARG A 260 -3.67 -9.47 22.91
C ARG A 260 -3.53 -9.13 21.43
N GLU A 261 -4.62 -8.81 20.79
CA GLU A 261 -4.59 -8.29 19.44
C GLU A 261 -4.49 -6.77 19.48
N ILE A 262 -3.37 -6.25 18.97
CA ILE A 262 -3.02 -4.84 19.02
C ILE A 262 -2.89 -4.32 17.59
N CYS A 263 -3.53 -3.18 17.34
CA CYS A 263 -3.41 -2.45 16.09
C CYS A 263 -2.50 -1.22 16.26
N PHE A 264 -1.64 -1.02 15.28
CA PHE A 264 -0.80 0.17 15.09
C PHE A 264 -1.36 0.91 13.88
N ALA A 265 -2.07 1.99 14.14
CA ALA A 265 -2.84 2.73 13.15
C ALA A 265 -2.13 4.03 12.78
N SER A 266 -1.92 4.25 11.49
CA SER A 266 -1.40 5.50 10.93
C SER A 266 -2.58 6.45 10.71
N ASN A 267 -2.71 7.45 11.60
CA ASN A 267 -3.89 8.32 11.71
C ASN A 267 -3.61 9.74 11.25
N GLU A 268 -2.93 9.91 10.12
CA GLU A 268 -2.59 11.21 9.52
C GLU A 268 -1.64 12.05 10.38
N ASP A 269 -1.83 12.16 11.69
CA ASP A 269 -1.02 12.98 12.61
C ASP A 269 -0.35 12.18 13.72
N THR A 270 -0.69 10.91 13.87
CA THR A 270 -0.18 10.04 14.94
C THR A 270 -0.07 8.59 14.51
N VAL A 271 0.83 7.86 15.15
CA VAL A 271 0.72 6.40 15.26
C VAL A 271 -0.12 6.09 16.49
N THR A 272 -1.32 5.57 16.28
CA THR A 272 -2.29 5.29 17.34
C THR A 272 -2.31 3.79 17.64
N VAL A 273 -2.08 3.45 18.90
CA VAL A 273 -2.02 2.06 19.38
C VAL A 273 -3.33 1.68 20.06
N ILE A 274 -3.97 0.60 19.58
CA ILE A 274 -5.33 0.22 19.98
C ILE A 274 -5.36 -1.27 20.34
N ASP A 275 -5.91 -1.60 21.52
CA ASP A 275 -6.24 -2.98 21.89
C ASP A 275 -7.61 -3.35 21.30
N VAL A 276 -7.61 -4.26 20.33
CA VAL A 276 -8.79 -4.75 19.61
C VAL A 276 -9.14 -6.20 19.97
N SER A 277 -8.57 -6.74 21.04
CA SER A 277 -8.86 -8.12 21.49
C SER A 277 -10.35 -8.37 21.69
N ASN A 278 -11.06 -7.37 22.18
CA ASN A 278 -12.52 -7.36 22.19
C ASN A 278 -13.03 -6.42 21.07
N LYS A 279 -13.39 -7.00 19.93
CA LYS A 279 -13.82 -6.25 18.74
C LYS A 279 -15.01 -5.33 18.99
N GLN A 280 -15.89 -5.70 19.95
CA GLN A 280 -17.08 -4.91 20.29
C GLN A 280 -16.80 -3.80 21.30
N ASN A 281 -15.65 -3.82 21.96
CA ASN A 281 -15.24 -2.80 22.92
C ASN A 281 -13.71 -2.58 22.83
N PRO A 282 -13.20 -2.12 21.68
CA PRO A 282 -11.79 -1.80 21.52
C PRO A 282 -11.40 -0.63 22.43
N SER A 283 -10.14 -0.57 22.84
CA SER A 283 -9.66 0.48 23.74
C SER A 283 -8.37 1.11 23.24
N LEU A 284 -8.32 2.45 23.29
CA LEU A 284 -7.09 3.20 23.06
C LEU A 284 -6.04 2.84 24.10
N ILE A 285 -4.82 2.55 23.64
CA ILE A 285 -3.63 2.47 24.50
C ILE A 285 -2.93 3.81 24.53
N ALA A 286 -2.53 4.35 23.37
CA ALA A 286 -1.88 5.64 23.28
C ALA A 286 -1.92 6.21 21.85
N ARG A 287 -1.59 7.52 21.74
CA ARG A 287 -1.28 8.23 20.51
C ARG A 287 0.14 8.74 20.56
N HIS A 288 0.92 8.47 19.55
CA HIS A 288 2.32 8.86 19.46
C HIS A 288 2.53 9.77 18.24
N GLY A 289 2.73 11.06 18.49
CA GLY A 289 3.07 12.03 17.46
C GLY A 289 4.59 12.19 17.31
N TYR A 290 5.00 12.95 16.29
CA TYR A 290 6.39 13.30 16.00
C TYR A 290 6.47 14.75 15.47
N ASN A 291 7.67 15.25 15.27
CA ASN A 291 7.86 16.62 14.74
C ASN A 291 7.74 16.61 13.21
N GLN A 292 7.36 17.78 12.63
CA GLN A 292 7.22 17.96 11.19
C GLN A 292 6.36 16.85 10.57
N ARG A 293 5.17 16.65 11.10
CA ARG A 293 4.21 15.69 10.57
C ARG A 293 3.37 16.35 9.49
N GLY A 294 3.43 15.79 8.30
CA GLY A 294 2.59 16.12 7.16
C GLY A 294 1.38 15.19 7.09
N TYR A 295 1.66 13.88 7.02
CA TYR A 295 0.63 12.86 6.91
C TYR A 295 1.18 11.49 7.31
N THR A 296 0.94 11.07 8.57
CA THR A 296 1.30 9.72 9.02
C THR A 296 0.56 8.69 8.17
N HIS A 297 1.29 8.03 7.28
CA HIS A 297 0.71 7.32 6.16
C HIS A 297 0.60 5.81 6.40
N GLN A 298 1.73 5.12 6.51
CA GLN A 298 1.77 3.67 6.64
C GLN A 298 2.95 3.24 7.50
N GLY A 299 2.95 2.05 8.05
CA GLY A 299 4.09 1.53 8.78
C GLY A 299 3.99 0.04 9.05
N TRP A 300 5.14 -0.54 9.46
CA TRP A 300 5.26 -1.96 9.71
C TRP A 300 6.16 -2.26 10.91
N LEU A 301 5.75 -3.24 11.72
CA LEU A 301 6.54 -3.70 12.86
C LEU A 301 7.78 -4.50 12.43
N THR A 302 8.86 -4.34 13.19
CA THR A 302 9.97 -5.31 13.15
C THR A 302 9.51 -6.68 13.66
N PRO A 303 10.20 -7.78 13.29
CA PRO A 303 9.78 -9.14 13.68
C PRO A 303 9.66 -9.38 15.18
N ASP A 304 10.41 -8.64 16.01
CA ASP A 304 10.32 -8.67 17.47
C ASP A 304 9.15 -7.84 18.03
N GLN A 305 8.40 -7.18 17.13
CA GLN A 305 7.27 -6.30 17.44
C GLN A 305 7.61 -5.17 18.44
N ARG A 306 8.88 -4.75 18.44
CA ARG A 306 9.33 -3.65 19.28
C ARG A 306 9.35 -2.32 18.54
N TYR A 307 9.81 -2.33 17.32
CA TYR A 307 9.94 -1.10 16.54
C TYR A 307 8.88 -1.05 15.44
N PHE A 308 8.30 0.13 15.25
CA PHE A 308 7.38 0.41 14.14
C PHE A 308 8.07 1.37 13.19
N VAL A 309 8.39 0.89 12.01
CA VAL A 309 9.00 1.67 10.92
C VAL A 309 7.86 2.27 10.11
N THR A 310 7.81 3.58 9.96
CA THR A 310 6.70 4.30 9.35
C THR A 310 7.18 5.43 8.45
N ASP A 311 6.31 5.86 7.57
CA ASP A 311 6.48 6.97 6.65
C ASP A 311 5.49 8.12 6.93
N ASP A 312 5.80 9.26 6.34
CA ASP A 312 4.93 10.44 6.33
C ASP A 312 4.89 10.97 4.89
N GLU A 313 3.83 10.63 4.16
CA GLU A 313 3.73 10.84 2.70
C GLU A 313 3.90 12.30 2.27
N LEU A 314 3.80 13.27 3.18
CA LEU A 314 3.75 14.68 2.81
C LEU A 314 4.86 15.54 3.37
N ASP A 315 5.71 14.99 4.21
CA ASP A 315 6.69 15.80 4.94
C ASP A 315 7.86 16.30 4.07
N GLU A 316 8.25 15.56 3.02
CA GLU A 316 9.28 16.01 2.10
C GLU A 316 8.89 17.32 1.40
N ASP A 317 7.63 17.41 0.98
CA ASP A 317 7.10 18.63 0.31
C ASP A 317 6.80 19.72 1.33
N GLN A 318 6.12 19.40 2.43
CA GLN A 318 5.64 20.38 3.40
C GLN A 318 6.77 21.04 4.17
N PHE A 319 7.84 20.31 4.49
CA PHE A 319 8.94 20.80 5.31
C PHE A 319 10.25 20.98 4.54
N ASN A 320 10.25 20.82 3.21
CA ASN A 320 11.44 20.93 2.34
C ASN A 320 12.59 20.05 2.86
N LEU A 321 12.31 18.78 3.13
CA LEU A 321 13.32 17.85 3.59
C LEU A 321 14.39 17.63 2.52
N ALA A 322 15.61 17.28 2.96
CA ALA A 322 16.74 17.07 2.05
C ALA A 322 16.67 15.73 1.32
N GLY A 323 15.80 14.81 1.76
CA GLY A 323 15.61 13.48 1.21
C GLY A 323 14.43 12.79 1.87
N THR A 324 14.05 11.65 1.36
CA THR A 324 12.96 10.81 1.88
C THR A 324 13.21 10.44 3.34
N ARG A 325 12.21 10.66 4.20
CA ARG A 325 12.31 10.45 5.64
C ARG A 325 11.60 9.18 6.08
N THR A 326 12.33 8.29 6.73
CA THR A 326 11.76 7.14 7.44
C THR A 326 11.80 7.37 8.94
N LEU A 327 10.69 7.15 9.62
CA LEU A 327 10.53 7.28 11.07
C LEU A 327 10.53 5.92 11.75
N VAL A 328 11.07 5.82 12.97
CA VAL A 328 11.08 4.59 13.77
C VAL A 328 10.62 4.89 15.20
N PHE A 329 9.52 4.27 15.61
CA PHE A 329 9.03 4.33 16.98
C PHE A 329 9.54 3.13 17.77
N ASP A 330 10.04 3.33 18.99
CA ASP A 330 10.38 2.26 19.95
C ASP A 330 9.21 1.98 20.87
N PHE A 331 8.52 0.89 20.63
CA PHE A 331 7.40 0.41 21.43
C PHE A 331 7.82 -0.61 22.51
N THR A 332 8.95 -0.37 23.18
CA THR A 332 9.30 -1.12 24.41
C THR A 332 8.15 -1.07 25.42
N LEU A 333 7.47 0.06 25.51
CA LEU A 333 6.18 0.23 26.21
C LEU A 333 5.19 0.88 25.24
N LEU A 334 4.04 0.26 25.02
CA LEU A 334 3.06 0.70 24.01
C LEU A 334 2.43 2.07 24.33
N ASP A 335 2.40 2.45 25.60
CA ASP A 335 1.80 3.70 26.07
C ASP A 335 2.82 4.81 26.38
N GLN A 336 4.13 4.56 26.17
CA GLN A 336 5.20 5.48 26.55
C GLN A 336 6.37 5.42 25.55
N ALA A 337 6.09 5.48 24.25
CA ALA A 337 7.17 5.53 23.27
C ALA A 337 8.01 6.82 23.44
N PRO A 338 9.34 6.74 23.33
CA PRO A 338 10.18 7.93 23.21
C PRO A 338 9.86 8.65 21.89
N PRO A 339 10.33 9.89 21.70
CA PRO A 339 10.25 10.55 20.38
C PRO A 339 10.75 9.61 19.28
N ALA A 340 10.06 9.60 18.14
CA ALA A 340 10.48 8.80 17.01
C ALA A 340 11.91 9.19 16.59
N ALA A 341 12.74 8.20 16.31
CA ALA A 341 13.99 8.38 15.60
C ALA A 341 13.72 8.54 14.11
N GLU A 342 14.61 9.24 13.40
CA GLU A 342 14.43 9.52 11.97
C GLU A 342 15.69 9.22 11.17
N SER A 343 15.49 8.75 9.93
CA SER A 343 16.54 8.58 8.92
C SER A 343 16.16 9.39 7.69
N ILE A 344 17.13 10.14 7.15
CA ILE A 344 16.95 10.89 5.90
C ILE A 344 17.80 10.23 4.81
N ALA A 345 17.17 9.73 3.78
CA ALA A 345 17.84 9.06 2.67
C ALA A 345 18.60 10.06 1.77
N ASN A 346 19.59 9.55 1.04
CA ASN A 346 20.21 10.30 -0.06
C ASN A 346 19.31 10.22 -1.29
N GLY A 347 18.64 11.31 -1.63
CA GLY A 347 17.71 11.40 -2.75
C GLY A 347 16.32 11.79 -2.25
N LEU A 348 15.65 12.59 -3.03
CA LEU A 348 14.37 13.18 -2.70
C LEU A 348 13.28 12.53 -3.54
N ALA A 349 12.35 11.88 -2.89
CA ALA A 349 11.05 11.48 -3.43
C ALA A 349 10.07 11.39 -2.26
N ILE A 350 8.81 11.46 -2.56
CA ILE A 350 7.76 11.13 -1.59
C ILE A 350 7.82 9.62 -1.36
N ASP A 351 7.83 9.19 -0.10
CA ASP A 351 7.68 7.78 0.26
C ASP A 351 6.21 7.35 0.29
N HIS A 352 5.99 6.05 0.31
CA HIS A 352 4.68 5.45 0.32
C HIS A 352 4.74 4.10 1.05
N ASN A 353 4.03 3.07 0.60
CA ASN A 353 3.90 1.81 1.33
C ASN A 353 5.25 1.11 1.57
N GLN A 354 5.44 0.58 2.79
CA GLN A 354 6.63 -0.14 3.18
C GLN A 354 6.35 -1.38 4.03
N TYR A 355 7.22 -2.38 3.93
CA TYR A 355 7.09 -3.62 4.68
C TYR A 355 8.44 -4.08 5.22
N VAL A 356 8.46 -4.59 6.45
CA VAL A 356 9.69 -5.08 7.09
C VAL A 356 9.75 -6.60 7.05
N ILE A 357 10.87 -7.13 6.51
CA ILE A 357 11.20 -8.56 6.54
C ILE A 357 12.60 -8.73 7.18
N GLY A 358 12.64 -9.48 8.27
CA GLY A 358 13.88 -9.62 9.03
C GLY A 358 14.38 -8.26 9.49
N ARG A 359 15.53 -7.85 8.97
CA ARG A 359 16.14 -6.54 9.24
C ARG A 359 16.11 -5.58 8.04
N TYR A 360 15.24 -5.78 7.09
CA TYR A 360 15.13 -4.95 5.90
C TYR A 360 13.74 -4.33 5.80
N THR A 361 13.65 -3.05 5.44
CA THR A 361 12.41 -2.43 5.00
C THR A 361 12.45 -2.29 3.48
N PHE A 362 11.34 -2.69 2.85
CA PHE A 362 11.09 -2.58 1.41
C PHE A 362 10.12 -1.43 1.24
N GLN A 363 10.54 -0.37 0.56
CA GLN A 363 9.79 0.88 0.41
C GLN A 363 9.44 1.10 -1.06
N ALA A 364 8.19 1.44 -1.33
CA ALA A 364 7.74 1.98 -2.60
C ALA A 364 7.78 3.51 -2.50
N ASN A 365 8.76 4.15 -3.13
CA ASN A 365 9.01 5.59 -2.98
C ASN A 365 8.68 6.32 -4.28
N TYR A 366 7.42 6.21 -4.73
CA TYR A 366 6.91 6.82 -5.96
C TYR A 366 7.96 6.90 -7.08
N ARG A 367 8.50 8.10 -7.38
CA ARG A 367 9.46 8.35 -8.47
C ARG A 367 10.84 7.73 -8.27
N ARG A 368 11.14 7.23 -7.09
CA ARG A 368 12.39 6.47 -6.86
C ARG A 368 12.17 4.96 -6.91
N GLY A 369 10.95 4.48 -7.14
CA GLY A 369 10.64 3.06 -7.25
C GLY A 369 10.85 2.30 -5.94
N LEU A 370 11.31 1.05 -6.04
CA LEU A 370 11.65 0.20 -4.90
C LEU A 370 12.98 0.63 -4.26
N ARG A 371 12.96 0.85 -2.95
CA ARG A 371 14.17 1.00 -2.10
C ARG A 371 14.19 -0.09 -1.05
N ILE A 372 15.32 -0.75 -0.87
CA ILE A 372 15.52 -1.77 0.17
C ILE A 372 16.57 -1.25 1.13
N LEU A 373 16.14 -0.94 2.35
CA LEU A 373 17.02 -0.41 3.39
C LEU A 373 17.25 -1.47 4.45
N ARG A 374 18.51 -1.65 4.85
CA ARG A 374 18.87 -2.46 6.00
C ARG A 374 18.73 -1.61 7.26
N ILE A 375 18.02 -2.15 8.25
CA ILE A 375 17.89 -1.56 9.57
C ILE A 375 19.13 -1.95 10.37
N ASP A 376 20.11 -1.05 10.43
CA ASP A 376 21.39 -1.27 11.11
C ASP A 376 21.25 -1.11 12.63
N ASP A 377 20.53 -0.07 13.06
CA ASP A 377 20.15 0.15 14.45
C ASP A 377 18.78 0.84 14.49
N PRO A 378 17.70 0.12 14.83
CA PRO A 378 16.36 0.70 14.84
C PRO A 378 16.16 1.77 15.93
N ALA A 379 16.91 1.70 17.04
CA ALA A 379 16.76 2.68 18.13
C ALA A 379 17.21 4.09 17.75
N SER A 380 18.13 4.20 16.80
CA SER A 380 18.61 5.48 16.25
C SER A 380 18.13 5.73 14.83
N ALA A 381 17.24 4.89 14.28
CA ALA A 381 16.84 4.86 12.87
C ALA A 381 18.06 4.87 11.91
N ALA A 382 19.15 4.17 12.28
CA ALA A 382 20.28 3.99 11.38
C ALA A 382 19.88 3.00 10.27
N LEU A 383 19.64 3.54 9.07
CA LEU A 383 19.24 2.78 7.88
C LEU A 383 20.30 2.94 6.78
N SER A 384 20.55 1.85 6.05
CA SER A 384 21.49 1.83 4.91
C SER A 384 20.79 1.24 3.68
N GLU A 385 20.72 2.01 2.58
CA GLU A 385 20.24 1.46 1.30
C GLU A 385 21.20 0.38 0.82
N VAL A 386 20.69 -0.83 0.59
CA VAL A 386 21.47 -1.99 0.16
C VAL A 386 21.10 -2.47 -1.24
N ALA A 387 19.89 -2.19 -1.69
CA ALA A 387 19.45 -2.54 -3.03
C ALA A 387 18.31 -1.59 -3.46
N PHE A 388 18.11 -1.44 -4.77
CA PHE A 388 17.01 -0.66 -5.32
C PHE A 388 16.67 -1.04 -6.76
N PHE A 389 15.45 -0.69 -7.18
CA PHE A 389 15.01 -0.72 -8.57
C PHE A 389 14.11 0.49 -8.82
N ASP A 390 14.54 1.40 -9.69
CA ASP A 390 13.81 2.61 -10.01
C ASP A 390 12.83 2.37 -11.16
N THR A 391 11.53 2.34 -10.87
CA THR A 391 10.48 2.17 -11.88
C THR A 391 10.19 3.45 -12.67
N PHE A 392 10.75 4.59 -12.25
CA PHE A 392 10.50 5.91 -12.85
C PHE A 392 11.80 6.59 -13.32
N PRO A 393 12.48 6.07 -14.35
CA PRO A 393 13.84 6.44 -14.75
C PRO A 393 13.98 7.87 -15.31
N THR A 394 12.91 8.66 -15.36
CA THR A 394 12.94 10.05 -15.87
C THR A 394 13.36 11.08 -14.85
N GLY A 395 13.51 10.69 -13.60
CA GLY A 395 14.09 11.52 -12.54
C GLY A 395 13.37 11.44 -11.21
N ASP A 396 14.16 11.54 -10.17
CA ASP A 396 13.73 11.69 -8.78
C ASP A 396 12.99 13.01 -8.57
N GLY A 397 12.45 13.19 -7.37
CA GLY A 397 11.82 14.40 -6.92
C GLY A 397 10.40 14.20 -6.42
N LEU A 398 9.82 15.28 -5.94
CA LEU A 398 8.47 15.28 -5.39
C LEU A 398 7.44 15.02 -6.50
N GLY A 399 6.48 14.17 -6.21
CA GLY A 399 5.37 13.83 -7.10
C GLY A 399 4.89 12.41 -6.90
N PHE A 400 3.63 12.16 -7.22
CA PHE A 400 2.89 10.92 -6.95
C PHE A 400 2.80 10.02 -8.17
N SER A 401 3.83 9.98 -9.01
CA SER A 401 3.98 9.04 -10.14
C SER A 401 4.99 7.97 -9.79
N GLY A 402 4.86 6.77 -10.37
CA GLY A 402 5.79 5.68 -10.13
C GLY A 402 5.24 4.62 -9.16
N ALA A 403 6.11 4.09 -8.29
CA ALA A 403 5.78 2.97 -7.42
C ALA A 403 4.75 3.34 -6.35
N TRP A 404 3.61 2.61 -6.35
CA TRP A 404 2.56 2.72 -5.33
C TRP A 404 2.79 1.76 -4.17
N ASN A 405 3.03 0.49 -4.49
CA ASN A 405 3.18 -0.55 -3.49
C ASN A 405 4.27 -1.54 -3.85
N VAL A 406 4.80 -2.20 -2.85
CA VAL A 406 5.72 -3.33 -2.96
C VAL A 406 5.15 -4.52 -2.21
N PHE A 407 5.22 -5.72 -2.81
CA PHE A 407 4.90 -6.97 -2.13
C PHE A 407 6.15 -7.86 -2.09
N PRO A 408 6.84 -7.96 -0.94
CA PRO A 408 8.10 -8.69 -0.81
C PRO A 408 7.95 -10.08 -0.16
N PHE A 409 6.73 -10.62 0.01
CA PHE A 409 6.48 -11.78 0.88
C PHE A 409 6.55 -13.14 0.17
N PHE A 410 6.92 -13.19 -1.12
CA PHE A 410 7.15 -14.48 -1.75
C PHE A 410 8.48 -15.12 -1.28
N ASP A 411 8.43 -16.41 -0.96
CA ASP A 411 9.56 -17.21 -0.44
C ASP A 411 10.57 -17.64 -1.52
N ASN A 412 10.40 -17.19 -2.76
CA ASN A 412 11.28 -17.49 -3.88
C ASN A 412 12.17 -16.30 -4.31
N GLY A 413 12.19 -15.22 -3.52
CA GLY A 413 12.96 -14.00 -3.81
C GLY A 413 12.36 -13.10 -4.90
N THR A 414 11.14 -13.39 -5.34
CA THR A 414 10.38 -12.50 -6.23
C THR A 414 9.72 -11.39 -5.41
N VAL A 415 9.87 -10.15 -5.88
CA VAL A 415 9.22 -8.96 -5.32
C VAL A 415 8.34 -8.34 -6.38
N LEU A 416 7.11 -8.01 -6.03
CA LEU A 416 6.21 -7.28 -6.91
C LEU A 416 6.26 -5.80 -6.59
N VAL A 417 6.23 -4.96 -7.62
CA VAL A 417 6.02 -3.51 -7.47
C VAL A 417 4.89 -3.10 -8.40
N SER A 418 3.86 -2.50 -7.86
CA SER A 418 2.83 -1.85 -8.65
C SER A 418 3.20 -0.38 -8.90
N ASP A 419 3.08 0.04 -10.15
CA ASP A 419 3.37 1.39 -10.60
C ASP A 419 2.10 2.03 -11.16
N ILE A 420 1.81 3.27 -10.73
CA ILE A 420 0.59 4.01 -11.11
C ILE A 420 0.47 4.16 -12.63
N ASN A 421 1.60 4.38 -13.28
CA ASN A 421 1.69 4.76 -14.68
C ASN A 421 2.08 3.59 -15.59
N ARG A 422 2.79 2.57 -15.04
CA ARG A 422 3.46 1.53 -15.84
C ARG A 422 3.01 0.11 -15.57
N GLY A 423 2.15 -0.14 -14.59
CA GLY A 423 1.62 -1.47 -14.32
C GLY A 423 2.45 -2.28 -13.33
N LEU A 424 2.59 -3.59 -13.58
CA LEU A 424 3.20 -4.52 -12.63
C LEU A 424 4.64 -4.85 -13.02
N PHE A 425 5.57 -4.55 -12.14
CA PHE A 425 6.95 -5.03 -12.20
C PHE A 425 7.10 -6.31 -11.37
N VAL A 426 7.66 -7.33 -11.98
CA VAL A 426 8.06 -8.58 -11.32
C VAL A 426 9.58 -8.56 -11.22
N LEU A 427 10.08 -8.35 -10.03
CA LEU A 427 11.49 -8.14 -9.74
C LEU A 427 12.10 -9.36 -9.09
N ARG A 428 13.41 -9.54 -9.26
CA ARG A 428 14.19 -10.55 -8.55
C ARG A 428 15.28 -9.86 -7.74
N VAL A 429 15.31 -10.13 -6.44
CA VAL A 429 16.39 -9.67 -5.58
C VAL A 429 17.62 -10.52 -5.85
N THR A 430 18.77 -9.88 -6.08
CA THR A 430 20.07 -10.52 -6.31
C THR A 430 21.10 -10.16 -5.24
N GLU A 431 20.79 -9.19 -4.37
CA GLU A 431 21.60 -8.92 -3.18
C GLU A 431 21.53 -10.12 -2.22
N PRO A 432 22.65 -10.81 -1.94
CA PRO A 432 22.62 -12.12 -1.28
C PRO A 432 21.99 -12.11 0.12
N ASP A 433 22.30 -11.11 0.93
CA ASP A 433 21.81 -11.04 2.32
C ASP A 433 20.29 -10.74 2.35
N VAL A 434 19.80 -9.91 1.43
CA VAL A 434 18.36 -9.60 1.28
C VAL A 434 17.63 -10.83 0.76
N LEU A 435 18.17 -11.50 -0.27
CA LEU A 435 17.60 -12.73 -0.81
C LEU A 435 17.52 -13.82 0.26
N GLY A 436 18.57 -13.94 1.12
CA GLY A 436 18.55 -14.85 2.25
C GLY A 436 17.39 -14.57 3.20
N ALA A 437 17.10 -13.29 3.51
CA ALA A 437 15.99 -12.92 4.38
C ALA A 437 14.62 -13.22 3.75
N LEU A 438 14.46 -13.04 2.44
CA LEU A 438 13.20 -13.35 1.73
C LEU A 438 12.94 -14.85 1.67
N THR A 439 13.97 -15.67 1.54
CA THR A 439 13.84 -17.13 1.40
C THR A 439 13.85 -17.87 2.73
N ASP A 440 14.20 -17.20 3.83
CA ASP A 440 14.15 -17.77 5.17
C ASP A 440 12.75 -17.65 5.75
N GLN A 441 11.96 -18.71 5.63
CA GLN A 441 10.56 -18.77 6.11
C GLN A 441 10.38 -18.51 7.61
N MET A 442 11.46 -18.52 8.42
CA MET A 442 11.38 -18.16 9.84
C MET A 442 11.01 -16.69 10.08
N PHE A 443 11.10 -15.84 9.05
CA PHE A 443 10.74 -14.42 9.12
C PHE A 443 9.38 -14.09 8.53
N ASN A 444 8.57 -15.07 8.15
CA ASN A 444 7.19 -14.85 7.72
C ASN A 444 6.40 -14.20 8.86
N ASN A 445 6.15 -12.92 8.73
CA ASN A 445 5.45 -12.04 9.68
C ASN A 445 3.94 -12.32 9.73
N GLY A 446 3.51 -13.58 9.89
CA GLY A 446 2.10 -13.94 10.05
C GLY A 446 1.26 -13.88 8.76
N PHE A 447 1.87 -13.67 7.60
CA PHE A 447 1.22 -13.89 6.32
C PHE A 447 1.40 -15.36 5.99
N GLU A 448 0.44 -16.14 6.49
CA GLU A 448 0.00 -17.43 6.10
C GLU A 448 0.96 -18.47 5.61
N THR A 449 1.09 -19.45 6.36
CA THR A 449 1.00 -20.81 5.88
C THR A 449 -0.07 -21.51 6.72
N ASP A 450 -1.31 -21.58 6.21
CA ASP A 450 -2.28 -22.70 6.41
C ASP A 450 -3.69 -22.31 5.96
#